data_9936b304a80da1d7d5b9e9a1f02361ee
#
_entry.id   9936b304a80da1d7d5b9e9a1f02361ee
#
_cell.length_a   1.000
_cell.length_b   1.000
_cell.length_c   1.000
_cell.angle_alpha   90.00
_cell.angle_beta   90.00
_cell.angle_gamma   90.00
#
_symmetry.space_group_name_H-M   'P 1'
#
loop_
_entity.id
_entity.type
_entity.pdbx_description
1 polymer ?
#
loop_
_entity_poly.entity_id
_entity_poly.type
_entity_poly.pdbx_seq_one_letter_code
_entity_poly.pdbx_strand_id
1 'polypeptide(L)'
;MAISIDRLTVSAKALVGVTIGVVTVKDASGVALTSEYALTKNSAGFFAMSGNNLVTARGSIPVGNYSVRIHAVATNSWFSGNANFVIAVTP
;
A
#
# COMPACT_ATOMS: atom_id res chain seq x y z
N MET A 1 -8.39 -15.64 -0.51
CA MET A 1 -8.37 -14.18 -0.76
C MET A 1 -6.97 -13.66 -0.63
N ALA A 2 -6.61 -12.71 -1.46
CA ALA A 2 -5.24 -12.19 -1.50
C ALA A 2 -5.25 -10.67 -1.61
N ILE A 3 -4.40 -10.03 -0.81
CA ILE A 3 -4.09 -8.61 -0.92
C ILE A 3 -2.81 -8.50 -1.74
N SER A 4 -2.84 -7.71 -2.80
CA SER A 4 -1.67 -7.51 -3.66
C SER A 4 -1.50 -6.04 -4.00
N ILE A 5 -0.29 -5.69 -4.40
CA ILE A 5 0.05 -4.35 -4.86
C ILE A 5 0.87 -4.48 -6.13
N ASP A 6 0.61 -3.64 -7.11
CA ASP A 6 1.23 -3.76 -8.43
C ASP A 6 2.65 -3.19 -8.49
N ARG A 7 3.02 -2.32 -7.54
CA ARG A 7 4.35 -1.72 -7.52
C ARG A 7 4.76 -1.41 -6.08
N LEU A 8 6.02 -1.62 -5.76
CA LEU A 8 6.60 -1.39 -4.43
C LEU A 8 7.91 -0.57 -4.50
N THR A 9 8.08 0.23 -5.54
CA THR A 9 9.26 1.08 -5.69
C THR A 9 8.86 2.53 -5.92
N VAL A 10 9.66 3.43 -5.39
CA VAL A 10 9.45 4.87 -5.56
C VAL A 10 10.81 5.57 -5.50
N SER A 11 10.93 6.70 -6.22
CA SER A 11 12.14 7.52 -6.17
C SER A 11 12.22 8.31 -4.87
N ALA A 12 13.43 8.43 -4.30
CA ALA A 12 13.67 9.33 -3.17
C ALA A 12 13.40 10.79 -3.49
N LYS A 13 13.33 11.14 -4.77
CA LYS A 13 13.00 12.49 -5.24
C LYS A 13 11.51 12.73 -5.42
N ALA A 14 10.67 11.73 -5.16
CA ALA A 14 9.23 11.86 -5.30
C ALA A 14 8.69 12.91 -4.33
N LEU A 15 7.74 13.69 -4.80
CA LEU A 15 7.03 14.66 -3.98
C LEU A 15 5.95 13.97 -3.15
N VAL A 16 5.33 14.71 -2.23
CA VAL A 16 4.22 14.20 -1.44
C VAL A 16 3.02 13.87 -2.35
N GLY A 17 2.32 12.77 -2.05
CA GLY A 17 1.12 12.37 -2.79
C GLY A 17 1.40 11.59 -4.08
N VAL A 18 2.64 11.18 -4.32
CA VAL A 18 2.97 10.36 -5.50
C VAL A 18 2.50 8.93 -5.27
N THR A 19 1.74 8.38 -6.21
CA THR A 19 1.28 7.00 -6.14
C THR A 19 2.45 6.04 -6.31
N ILE A 20 2.64 5.17 -5.31
CA ILE A 20 3.66 4.11 -5.35
C ILE A 20 3.10 2.90 -6.07
N GLY A 21 1.89 2.47 -5.70
CA GLY A 21 1.23 1.33 -6.30
C GLY A 21 -0.24 1.31 -5.96
N VAL A 22 -0.99 0.44 -6.63
CA VAL A 22 -2.43 0.25 -6.42
C VAL A 22 -2.64 -1.08 -5.72
N VAL A 23 -3.34 -1.03 -4.59
CA VAL A 23 -3.64 -2.21 -3.79
C VAL A 23 -4.93 -2.83 -4.28
N THR A 24 -4.95 -4.15 -4.42
CA THR A 24 -6.13 -4.90 -4.85
C THR A 24 -6.34 -6.09 -3.92
N VAL A 25 -7.60 -6.33 -3.56
CA VAL A 25 -8.02 -7.56 -2.87
C VAL A 25 -8.83 -8.39 -3.86
N LYS A 26 -8.46 -9.66 -3.99
CA LYS A 26 -9.18 -10.60 -4.85
C LYS A 26 -9.68 -11.78 -4.04
N ASP A 27 -10.86 -12.29 -4.39
CA ASP A 27 -11.41 -13.50 -3.80
C ASP A 27 -10.72 -14.75 -4.37
N ALA A 28 -11.18 -15.93 -3.92
CA ALA A 28 -10.60 -17.20 -4.37
C ALA A 28 -10.82 -17.45 -5.87
N SER A 29 -11.79 -16.79 -6.49
CA SER A 29 -12.07 -16.89 -7.93
C SER A 29 -11.29 -15.86 -8.74
N GLY A 30 -10.50 -15.00 -8.11
CA GLY A 30 -9.73 -13.96 -8.77
C GLY A 30 -10.51 -12.69 -9.08
N VAL A 31 -11.70 -12.53 -8.53
CA VAL A 31 -12.52 -11.33 -8.71
C VAL A 31 -12.09 -10.27 -7.71
N ALA A 32 -11.87 -9.04 -8.19
CA ALA A 32 -11.49 -7.93 -7.34
C ALA A 32 -12.66 -7.52 -6.42
N LEU A 33 -12.34 -7.31 -5.13
CA LEU A 33 -13.31 -6.88 -4.14
C LEU A 33 -13.09 -5.40 -3.83
N THR A 34 -14.20 -4.66 -3.73
CA THR A 34 -14.14 -3.28 -3.23
C THR A 34 -13.82 -3.33 -1.74
N SER A 35 -12.80 -2.59 -1.33
CA SER A 35 -12.29 -2.68 0.05
C SER A 35 -11.88 -1.31 0.56
N GLU A 36 -11.88 -1.18 1.88
CA GLU A 36 -11.25 -0.07 2.57
C GLU A 36 -9.90 -0.50 3.10
N TYR A 37 -8.92 0.40 3.06
CA TYR A 37 -7.54 0.10 3.41
C TYR A 37 -7.03 1.05 4.47
N ALA A 38 -6.17 0.52 5.34
CA ALA A 38 -5.45 1.32 6.33
C ALA A 38 -4.03 0.81 6.47
N LEU A 39 -3.08 1.72 6.70
CA LEU A 39 -1.72 1.34 7.07
C LEU A 39 -1.69 1.13 8.58
N THR A 40 -1.51 -0.12 9.00
CA THR A 40 -1.39 -0.48 10.42
C THR A 40 0.07 -0.50 10.88
N LYS A 41 1.02 -0.55 9.95
CA LYS A 41 2.43 -0.34 10.20
C LYS A 41 2.98 0.54 9.08
N ASN A 42 3.62 1.63 9.46
CA ASN A 42 4.11 2.62 8.52
C ASN A 42 5.46 3.14 9.04
N SER A 43 6.55 2.65 8.45
CA SER A 43 7.90 3.03 8.87
C SER A 43 8.09 4.54 8.77
N ALA A 44 8.40 5.18 9.89
CA ALA A 44 8.66 6.61 10.01
C ALA A 44 7.57 7.53 9.47
N GLY A 45 6.39 7.03 9.15
CA GLY A 45 5.29 7.83 8.64
C GLY A 45 5.48 8.36 7.23
N PHE A 46 6.29 7.69 6.42
CA PHE A 46 6.60 8.15 5.06
C PHE A 46 5.50 7.86 4.03
N PHE A 47 4.55 7.03 4.34
CA PHE A 47 3.56 6.51 3.39
C PHE A 47 2.14 6.72 3.91
N ALA A 48 1.18 6.67 2.99
CA ALA A 48 -0.24 6.78 3.32
C ALA A 48 -1.09 6.02 2.30
N MET A 49 -2.33 5.76 2.65
CA MET A 49 -3.32 5.22 1.71
C MET A 49 -4.25 6.34 1.25
N SER A 50 -4.47 6.41 -0.04
CA SER A 50 -5.48 7.28 -0.65
C SER A 50 -6.43 6.39 -1.45
N GLY A 51 -7.57 6.06 -0.87
CA GLY A 51 -8.43 5.02 -1.43
C GLY A 51 -7.67 3.69 -1.48
N ASN A 52 -7.51 3.14 -2.66
CA ASN A 52 -6.71 1.92 -2.89
C ASN A 52 -5.29 2.21 -3.40
N ASN A 53 -4.88 3.47 -3.41
CA ASN A 53 -3.54 3.87 -3.81
C ASN A 53 -2.63 4.00 -2.60
N LEU A 54 -1.47 3.36 -2.65
CA LEU A 54 -0.40 3.60 -1.69
C LEU A 54 0.42 4.77 -2.21
N VAL A 55 0.49 5.83 -1.42
CA VAL A 55 1.13 7.09 -1.83
C VAL A 55 2.18 7.52 -0.83
N THR A 56 3.04 8.43 -1.26
CA THR A 56 4.00 9.06 -0.36
C THR A 56 3.27 10.07 0.56
N ALA A 57 3.59 10.04 1.85
CA ALA A 57 3.04 10.98 2.83
C ALA A 57 3.94 12.21 3.01
N ARG A 58 5.15 12.17 2.48
CA ARG A 58 6.11 13.29 2.51
C ARG A 58 7.04 13.21 1.33
N GLY A 59 7.66 14.33 0.98
CA GLY A 59 8.71 14.36 -0.04
C GLY A 59 10.08 14.00 0.53
N SER A 60 11.04 13.73 -0.36
CA SER A 60 12.45 13.48 -0.01
C SER A 60 12.63 12.35 1.02
N ILE A 61 12.04 11.20 0.74
CA ILE A 61 12.19 10.02 1.58
C ILE A 61 13.61 9.47 1.37
N PRO A 62 14.37 9.20 2.47
CA PRO A 62 15.71 8.63 2.32
C PRO A 62 15.70 7.29 1.58
N VAL A 63 16.75 7.06 0.79
CA VAL A 63 16.92 5.77 0.07
C VAL A 63 17.00 4.63 1.08
N GLY A 64 16.30 3.55 0.82
CA GLY A 64 16.29 2.37 1.68
C GLY A 64 15.06 1.52 1.46
N ASN A 65 14.91 0.50 2.29
CA ASN A 65 13.75 -0.39 2.29
C ASN A 65 12.91 -0.11 3.53
N TYR A 66 11.60 -0.02 3.33
CA TYR A 66 10.66 0.32 4.40
C TYR A 66 9.55 -0.71 4.44
N SER A 67 9.27 -1.24 5.62
CA SER A 67 8.18 -2.21 5.82
C SER A 67 6.89 -1.48 6.11
N VAL A 68 5.82 -1.90 5.45
CA VAL A 68 4.47 -1.42 5.72
C VAL A 68 3.53 -2.62 5.87
N ARG A 69 2.48 -2.44 6.65
CA ARG A 69 1.39 -3.42 6.76
C ARG A 69 0.10 -2.74 6.33
N ILE A 70 -0.60 -3.35 5.41
CA ILE A 70 -1.88 -2.86 4.91
C ILE A 70 -2.97 -3.77 5.46
N HIS A 71 -3.94 -3.18 6.14
CA HIS A 71 -5.16 -3.85 6.58
C HIS A 71 -6.26 -3.53 5.58
N ALA A 72 -6.93 -4.55 5.06
CA ALA A 72 -8.01 -4.40 4.12
C ALA A 72 -9.29 -4.99 4.68
N VAL A 73 -10.40 -4.29 4.51
CA VAL A 73 -11.74 -4.77 4.87
C VAL A 73 -12.61 -4.65 3.62
N ALA A 74 -13.09 -5.79 3.12
CA ALA A 74 -13.98 -5.79 1.96
C ALA A 74 -15.34 -5.23 2.34
N THR A 75 -15.86 -4.29 1.55
CA THR A 75 -17.12 -3.60 1.86
C THR A 75 -18.34 -4.47 1.55
N ASN A 76 -18.21 -5.43 0.63
CA ASN A 76 -19.31 -6.29 0.20
C ASN A 76 -19.09 -7.77 0.56
N SER A 77 -18.19 -8.05 1.51
CA SER A 77 -17.82 -9.41 1.85
C SER A 77 -17.39 -9.46 3.32
N TRP A 78 -17.25 -10.67 3.84
CA TRP A 78 -16.77 -10.90 5.20
C TRP A 78 -15.24 -10.83 5.31
N PHE A 79 -14.53 -10.56 4.21
CA PHE A 79 -13.09 -10.57 4.22
C PHE A 79 -12.53 -9.38 4.99
N SER A 80 -11.62 -9.67 5.91
CA SER A 80 -10.69 -8.68 6.45
C SER A 80 -9.34 -9.37 6.62
N GLY A 81 -8.28 -8.63 6.40
CA GLY A 81 -6.95 -9.22 6.51
C GLY A 81 -5.85 -8.18 6.42
N ASN A 82 -4.64 -8.65 6.69
CA ASN A 82 -3.43 -7.84 6.66
C ASN A 82 -2.43 -8.44 5.67
N ALA A 83 -1.63 -7.58 5.06
CA ALA A 83 -0.50 -7.99 4.25
C ALA A 83 0.69 -7.09 4.53
N ASN A 84 1.87 -7.69 4.58
CA ASN A 84 3.12 -6.97 4.79
C ASN A 84 3.81 -6.78 3.44
N PHE A 85 4.31 -5.57 3.21
CA PHE A 85 5.07 -5.24 2.02
C PHE A 85 6.33 -4.49 2.39
N VAL A 86 7.34 -4.59 1.55
CA VAL A 86 8.57 -3.80 1.66
C VAL A 86 8.63 -2.86 0.47
N ILE A 87 8.71 -1.57 0.75
CA ILE A 87 8.81 -0.54 -0.28
C ILE A 87 10.27 -0.18 -0.44
N ALA A 88 10.78 -0.27 -1.67
CA ALA A 88 12.14 0.15 -1.99
C ALA A 88 12.13 1.60 -2.47
N VAL A 89 12.82 2.47 -1.75
CA VAL A 89 13.04 3.86 -2.14
C VAL A 89 14.41 3.92 -2.81
N THR A 90 14.41 4.28 -4.09
CA THR A 90 15.61 4.32 -4.94
C THR A 90 16.07 5.77 -5.16
N PRO A 91 17.34 5.97 -5.53
CA PRO A 91 17.84 7.31 -5.82
C PRO A 91 17.11 8.03 -6.94
#